data_cc366b606562f293c1e1a202b44baf61
#
_entry.id   cc366b606562f293c1e1a202b44baf61
#
_cell.length_a   1.000
_cell.length_b   1.000
_cell.length_c   1.000
_cell.angle_alpha   90.00
_cell.angle_beta   90.00
_cell.angle_gamma   90.00
#
_symmetry.space_group_name_H-M   'P 1'
#
loop_
_entity.id
_entity.type
_entity.pdbx_description
1 polymer ?
#
loop_
_entity_poly.entity_id
_entity_poly.type
_entity_poly.pdbx_seq_one_letter_code
_entity_poly.pdbx_strand_id
1 'polypeptide(L)'
;MARFLHLADIHLGFDRYSSPERTKDFFFALSDAIQKYAIAEAVDFVIIAGDLFEHRVIQPAILNQAQLCFQQLQAANIPVLAIEGNHDNTPYGTSTSWLKYLSQWGLLRLLEPGNLAAGEPLYSPWDEEHKKGGYMDLPCGVRVIGSAWYGAAAARAIEQIAAAIPTLPPGPETTVLMFHHGLEGQIARYSGALRYAELLPLKAAGVDYLALGHIHKNYSEDGWVFNPGSLEANNVEEGSFKRGVYLVDVKADGVKAELKQNYRQRPIVRLQVKTTGDESETDVVSMATAAVAEAIAAQKLIPEQQPIVELRIVGQVGFDRLELDTKQLQKDLQTLSQALIFLLKCDLEERAFASPLAENVSRDAIERNAFLDLLTGHRDYKKRAEPLATALVDLKTQRLSGQSDDALYQYLDKLLPS
;
A
#
# COMPACT_ATOMS: atom_id res chain seq x y z
N MET A 1 -12.05 -17.04 30.30
CA MET A 1 -11.46 -15.77 29.83
C MET A 1 -10.41 -16.16 28.85
N ALA A 2 -10.44 -15.62 27.64
CA ALA A 2 -9.43 -15.89 26.63
C ALA A 2 -8.75 -14.60 26.17
N ARG A 3 -7.53 -14.70 25.67
CA ARG A 3 -6.76 -13.60 25.10
C ARG A 3 -6.13 -14.02 23.78
N PHE A 4 -6.22 -13.21 22.76
CA PHE A 4 -5.60 -13.52 21.47
C PHE A 4 -5.01 -12.29 20.77
N LEU A 5 -4.10 -12.54 19.81
CA LEU A 5 -3.52 -11.52 18.95
C LEU A 5 -4.14 -11.61 17.56
N HIS A 6 -4.67 -10.49 17.03
CA HIS A 6 -5.17 -10.39 15.67
C HIS A 6 -4.20 -9.60 14.80
N LEU A 7 -3.67 -10.27 13.78
CA LEU A 7 -2.77 -9.77 12.74
C LEU A 7 -3.45 -9.84 11.38
N ALA A 8 -3.12 -8.92 10.47
CA ALA A 8 -3.47 -8.96 9.05
C ALA A 8 -2.43 -8.21 8.22
N ASP A 9 -2.43 -8.41 6.92
CA ASP A 9 -1.65 -7.62 5.96
C ASP A 9 -0.16 -7.51 6.36
N ILE A 10 0.45 -8.67 6.56
CA ILE A 10 1.84 -8.79 7.04
C ILE A 10 2.84 -8.56 5.91
N HIS A 11 2.52 -9.03 4.68
CA HIS A 11 3.27 -8.82 3.44
C HIS A 11 4.76 -9.18 3.51
N LEU A 12 5.10 -10.34 4.09
CA LEU A 12 6.47 -10.84 4.04
C LEU A 12 6.96 -10.96 2.60
N GLY A 13 8.15 -10.46 2.33
CA GLY A 13 8.71 -10.44 0.99
C GLY A 13 8.41 -9.16 0.19
N PHE A 14 7.84 -8.15 0.82
CA PHE A 14 7.62 -6.84 0.21
C PHE A 14 8.90 -6.29 -0.43
N ASP A 15 8.85 -5.88 -1.72
CA ASP A 15 10.02 -5.55 -2.53
C ASP A 15 9.91 -4.24 -3.35
N ARG A 16 8.84 -3.47 -3.13
CA ARG A 16 8.48 -2.30 -3.94
C ARG A 16 9.60 -1.30 -4.20
N TYR A 17 10.51 -1.12 -3.24
CA TYR A 17 11.58 -0.13 -3.36
C TYR A 17 12.92 -0.75 -3.78
N SER A 18 12.94 -2.02 -4.19
CA SER A 18 14.17 -2.75 -4.53
C SER A 18 15.25 -2.64 -3.44
N SER A 19 14.81 -2.58 -2.18
CA SER A 19 15.67 -2.46 -0.99
C SER A 19 15.55 -3.71 -0.13
N PRO A 20 16.62 -4.54 -0.04
CA PRO A 20 16.62 -5.73 0.82
C PRO A 20 16.40 -5.41 2.30
N GLU A 21 16.87 -4.23 2.76
CA GLU A 21 16.64 -3.77 4.12
C GLU A 21 15.15 -3.50 4.36
N ARG A 22 14.48 -2.91 3.38
CA ARG A 22 13.03 -2.66 3.47
C ARG A 22 12.24 -3.97 3.51
N THR A 23 12.62 -4.96 2.72
CA THR A 23 12.02 -6.30 2.77
C THR A 23 12.15 -6.93 4.16
N LYS A 24 13.29 -6.74 4.83
CA LYS A 24 13.50 -7.22 6.19
C LYS A 24 12.67 -6.49 7.25
N ASP A 25 12.25 -5.24 7.01
CA ASP A 25 11.43 -4.50 7.97
C ASP A 25 10.13 -5.23 8.30
N PHE A 26 9.48 -5.86 7.30
CA PHE A 26 8.26 -6.63 7.48
C PHE A 26 8.48 -7.85 8.40
N PHE A 27 9.59 -8.55 8.22
CA PHE A 27 9.98 -9.64 9.11
C PHE A 27 10.24 -9.16 10.54
N PHE A 28 10.99 -8.07 10.70
CA PHE A 28 11.29 -7.54 12.02
C PHE A 28 10.05 -7.00 12.73
N ALA A 29 9.12 -6.39 11.98
CA ALA A 29 7.84 -5.95 12.53
C ALA A 29 7.02 -7.15 13.05
N LEU A 30 6.91 -8.23 12.27
CA LEU A 30 6.22 -9.45 12.68
C LEU A 30 6.88 -10.08 13.91
N SER A 31 8.21 -10.27 13.87
CA SER A 31 8.94 -10.88 14.97
C SER A 31 8.81 -10.08 16.28
N ASP A 32 8.93 -8.75 16.22
CA ASP A 32 8.82 -7.91 17.42
C ASP A 32 7.37 -7.84 17.94
N ALA A 33 6.37 -7.79 17.06
CA ALA A 33 4.96 -7.84 17.46
C ALA A 33 4.60 -9.17 18.14
N ILE A 34 5.07 -10.30 17.61
CA ILE A 34 4.91 -11.63 18.21
C ILE A 34 5.55 -11.70 19.59
N GLN A 35 6.80 -11.25 19.73
CA GLN A 35 7.50 -11.27 21.01
C GLN A 35 6.79 -10.43 22.07
N LYS A 36 6.38 -9.22 21.72
CA LYS A 36 5.79 -8.27 22.65
C LYS A 36 4.34 -8.59 23.02
N TYR A 37 3.54 -9.00 22.03
CA TYR A 37 2.08 -9.04 22.19
C TYR A 37 1.48 -10.45 22.08
N ALA A 38 2.24 -11.45 21.63
CA ALA A 38 1.79 -12.82 21.74
C ALA A 38 2.50 -13.54 22.88
N ILE A 39 3.82 -13.59 22.88
CA ILE A 39 4.61 -14.39 23.82
C ILE A 39 4.66 -13.71 25.21
N ALA A 40 5.01 -12.41 25.28
CA ALA A 40 5.11 -11.71 26.55
C ALA A 40 3.73 -11.53 27.25
N GLU A 41 2.65 -11.39 26.49
CA GLU A 41 1.29 -11.30 26.99
C GLU A 41 0.63 -12.68 27.22
N ALA A 42 1.35 -13.77 26.89
CA ALA A 42 0.91 -15.16 27.04
C ALA A 42 -0.52 -15.39 26.46
N VAL A 43 -0.72 -15.01 25.18
CA VAL A 43 -2.01 -15.17 24.53
C VAL A 43 -2.35 -16.65 24.32
N ASP A 44 -3.63 -16.98 24.31
CA ASP A 44 -4.10 -18.35 24.07
C ASP A 44 -3.91 -18.78 22.62
N PHE A 45 -3.98 -17.83 21.67
CA PHE A 45 -3.78 -18.08 20.24
C PHE A 45 -3.50 -16.78 19.47
N VAL A 46 -3.07 -16.94 18.21
CA VAL A 46 -2.88 -15.86 17.25
C VAL A 46 -3.76 -16.11 16.03
N ILE A 47 -4.41 -15.07 15.50
CA ILE A 47 -5.10 -15.13 14.22
C ILE A 47 -4.42 -14.23 13.20
N ILE A 48 -4.39 -14.69 11.92
CA ILE A 48 -3.89 -13.95 10.76
C ILE A 48 -5.03 -13.85 9.75
N ALA A 49 -5.61 -12.67 9.61
CA ALA A 49 -6.74 -12.43 8.74
C ALA A 49 -6.33 -12.11 7.29
N GLY A 50 -5.42 -12.93 6.73
CA GLY A 50 -4.96 -12.88 5.34
C GLY A 50 -3.72 -12.02 5.08
N ASP A 51 -3.18 -12.17 3.88
CA ASP A 51 -2.02 -11.48 3.33
C ASP A 51 -0.76 -11.61 4.21
N LEU A 52 -0.39 -12.87 4.49
CA LEU A 52 0.87 -13.19 5.14
C LEU A 52 2.07 -12.86 4.25
N PHE A 53 2.00 -13.19 2.96
CA PHE A 53 3.04 -12.94 1.97
C PHE A 53 2.64 -11.85 0.99
N GLU A 54 3.62 -11.11 0.46
CA GLU A 54 3.41 -10.10 -0.60
C GLU A 54 3.10 -10.73 -1.95
N HIS A 55 3.72 -11.88 -2.26
CA HIS A 55 3.63 -12.52 -3.55
C HIS A 55 3.22 -13.98 -3.44
N ARG A 56 2.44 -14.45 -4.42
CA ARG A 56 2.07 -15.87 -4.56
C ARG A 56 3.27 -16.78 -4.80
N VAL A 57 4.37 -16.26 -5.34
CA VAL A 57 5.64 -16.95 -5.55
C VAL A 57 6.71 -16.26 -4.70
N ILE A 58 7.21 -16.95 -3.69
CA ILE A 58 8.18 -16.41 -2.74
C ILE A 58 9.55 -17.07 -2.86
N GLN A 59 10.58 -16.36 -2.45
CA GLN A 59 11.92 -16.90 -2.31
C GLN A 59 12.05 -17.72 -1.02
N PRO A 60 12.95 -18.75 -0.99
CA PRO A 60 13.16 -19.55 0.22
C PRO A 60 13.50 -18.73 1.48
N ALA A 61 14.20 -17.61 1.32
CA ALA A 61 14.51 -16.70 2.42
C ALA A 61 13.26 -16.09 3.08
N ILE A 62 12.22 -15.80 2.27
CA ILE A 62 10.95 -15.24 2.77
C ILE A 62 10.15 -16.33 3.50
N LEU A 63 10.11 -17.54 2.96
CA LEU A 63 9.51 -18.67 3.65
C LEU A 63 10.18 -18.93 5.00
N ASN A 64 11.51 -18.88 5.05
CA ASN A 64 12.27 -19.03 6.29
C ASN A 64 11.94 -17.95 7.33
N GLN A 65 11.68 -16.69 6.92
CA GLN A 65 11.22 -15.63 7.83
C GLN A 65 9.89 -16.00 8.51
N ALA A 66 8.92 -16.48 7.76
CA ALA A 66 7.64 -16.95 8.31
C ALA A 66 7.85 -18.14 9.27
N GLN A 67 8.66 -19.13 8.85
CA GLN A 67 8.97 -20.29 9.69
C GLN A 67 9.61 -19.90 11.02
N LEU A 68 10.59 -18.99 11.02
CA LEU A 68 11.24 -18.51 12.24
C LEU A 68 10.24 -17.86 13.21
N CYS A 69 9.32 -17.04 12.71
CA CYS A 69 8.29 -16.41 13.52
C CYS A 69 7.33 -17.44 14.12
N PHE A 70 6.84 -18.38 13.31
CA PHE A 70 5.88 -19.39 13.78
C PHE A 70 6.49 -20.45 14.68
N GLN A 71 7.77 -20.78 14.52
CA GLN A 71 8.50 -21.65 15.44
C GLN A 71 8.63 -21.03 16.83
N GLN A 72 8.75 -19.70 16.94
CA GLN A 72 8.75 -19.03 18.26
C GLN A 72 7.38 -19.18 18.95
N LEU A 73 6.28 -19.03 18.24
CA LEU A 73 4.92 -19.25 18.76
C LEU A 73 4.71 -20.72 19.12
N GLN A 74 5.16 -21.64 18.28
CA GLN A 74 5.09 -23.08 18.55
C GLN A 74 5.87 -23.46 19.82
N ALA A 75 7.08 -22.92 20.00
CA ALA A 75 7.89 -23.13 21.21
C ALA A 75 7.22 -22.57 22.48
N ALA A 76 6.40 -21.53 22.36
CA ALA A 76 5.58 -20.96 23.41
C ALA A 76 4.22 -21.69 23.58
N ASN A 77 3.93 -22.74 22.80
CA ASN A 77 2.65 -23.45 22.74
C ASN A 77 1.46 -22.54 22.36
N ILE A 78 1.69 -21.51 21.57
CA ILE A 78 0.67 -20.59 21.08
C ILE A 78 0.27 -20.99 19.66
N PRO A 79 -0.94 -21.53 19.43
CA PRO A 79 -1.40 -21.90 18.08
C PRO A 79 -1.65 -20.67 17.22
N VAL A 80 -1.34 -20.80 15.93
CA VAL A 80 -1.63 -19.80 14.91
C VAL A 80 -2.75 -20.31 14.01
N LEU A 81 -3.82 -19.54 13.86
CA LEU A 81 -4.90 -19.82 12.93
C LEU A 81 -4.87 -18.74 11.85
N ALA A 82 -5.02 -19.12 10.59
CA ALA A 82 -4.90 -18.19 9.47
C ALA A 82 -5.95 -18.45 8.39
N ILE A 83 -6.20 -17.43 7.58
CA ILE A 83 -6.90 -17.54 6.31
C ILE A 83 -6.01 -16.98 5.20
N GLU A 84 -6.29 -17.34 3.94
CA GLU A 84 -5.65 -16.70 2.78
C GLU A 84 -6.27 -15.33 2.50
N GLY A 85 -5.42 -14.36 2.15
CA GLY A 85 -5.82 -13.10 1.52
C GLY A 85 -5.66 -13.16 -0.01
N ASN A 86 -5.76 -12.01 -0.68
CA ASN A 86 -5.62 -11.94 -2.13
C ASN A 86 -4.18 -12.14 -2.62
N HIS A 87 -3.19 -11.87 -1.77
CA HIS A 87 -1.78 -12.10 -2.07
C HIS A 87 -1.33 -13.55 -1.81
N ASP A 88 -2.02 -14.30 -0.94
CA ASP A 88 -1.66 -15.65 -0.53
C ASP A 88 -2.19 -16.76 -1.45
N ASN A 89 -2.98 -16.41 -2.44
CA ASN A 89 -3.60 -17.40 -3.35
C ASN A 89 -2.59 -18.35 -3.96
N THR A 90 -3.04 -19.57 -4.27
CA THR A 90 -2.26 -20.59 -4.94
C THR A 90 -1.52 -20.03 -6.16
N PRO A 91 -0.19 -20.21 -6.27
CA PRO A 91 0.59 -19.79 -7.43
C PRO A 91 0.07 -20.43 -8.72
N TYR A 92 0.11 -19.69 -9.82
CA TYR A 92 -0.34 -20.19 -11.12
C TYR A 92 0.42 -21.46 -11.52
N GLY A 93 -0.33 -22.48 -11.94
CA GLY A 93 0.26 -23.77 -12.35
C GLY A 93 0.65 -24.70 -11.19
N THR A 94 0.31 -24.37 -9.95
CA THR A 94 0.49 -25.24 -8.78
C THR A 94 -0.85 -25.66 -8.18
N SER A 95 -0.85 -26.63 -7.27
CA SER A 95 -2.04 -27.12 -6.57
C SER A 95 -2.09 -26.72 -5.09
N THR A 96 -1.08 -26.01 -4.59
CA THR A 96 -0.98 -25.64 -3.18
C THR A 96 -0.46 -24.21 -3.01
N SER A 97 -0.88 -23.54 -1.94
CA SER A 97 -0.36 -22.25 -1.52
C SER A 97 0.73 -22.42 -0.46
N TRP A 98 1.44 -21.32 -0.16
CA TRP A 98 2.45 -21.34 0.89
C TRP A 98 1.83 -21.45 2.28
N LEU A 99 0.61 -20.95 2.51
CA LEU A 99 -0.08 -21.12 3.77
C LEU A 99 -0.49 -22.60 3.96
N LYS A 100 -0.96 -23.28 2.90
CA LYS A 100 -1.20 -24.73 2.94
C LYS A 100 0.06 -25.50 3.26
N TYR A 101 1.19 -25.13 2.64
CA TYR A 101 2.49 -25.73 2.95
C TYR A 101 2.85 -25.55 4.44
N LEU A 102 2.76 -24.32 4.98
CA LEU A 102 3.03 -24.06 6.40
C LEU A 102 2.08 -24.82 7.33
N SER A 103 0.81 -24.98 6.92
CA SER A 103 -0.19 -25.74 7.65
C SER A 103 0.14 -27.24 7.69
N GLN A 104 0.57 -27.81 6.58
CA GLN A 104 1.02 -29.22 6.52
C GLN A 104 2.22 -29.49 7.44
N TRP A 105 3.09 -28.51 7.61
CA TRP A 105 4.21 -28.59 8.56
C TRP A 105 3.80 -28.32 10.03
N GLY A 106 2.50 -28.04 10.30
CA GLY A 106 2.00 -27.79 11.65
C GLY A 106 2.44 -26.45 12.25
N LEU A 107 2.91 -25.51 11.44
CA LEU A 107 3.35 -24.18 11.87
C LEU A 107 2.17 -23.23 12.05
N LEU A 108 1.10 -23.43 11.32
CA LEU A 108 -0.19 -22.77 11.49
C LEU A 108 -1.35 -23.74 11.17
N ARG A 109 -2.58 -23.32 11.41
CA ARG A 109 -3.82 -23.98 11.00
C ARG A 109 -4.53 -23.09 10.00
N LEU A 110 -4.56 -23.52 8.72
CA LEU A 110 -5.25 -22.79 7.66
C LEU A 110 -6.73 -23.19 7.68
N LEU A 111 -7.59 -22.27 8.13
CA LEU A 111 -9.03 -22.51 8.20
C LEU A 111 -9.69 -22.09 6.88
N GLU A 112 -10.15 -23.09 6.11
CA GLU A 112 -10.77 -22.86 4.81
C GLU A 112 -12.17 -23.47 4.77
N PRO A 113 -13.15 -22.79 4.12
CA PRO A 113 -14.46 -23.38 3.81
C PRO A 113 -14.28 -24.61 2.91
N GLY A 114 -15.19 -25.58 3.06
CA GLY A 114 -15.26 -26.74 2.19
C GLY A 114 -15.71 -26.39 0.78
N ASN A 115 -15.40 -27.27 -0.17
CA ASN A 115 -15.80 -27.13 -1.57
C ASN A 115 -17.25 -27.57 -1.79
N LEU A 116 -18.19 -26.62 -1.75
CA LEU A 116 -19.62 -26.88 -2.00
C LEU A 116 -19.89 -27.52 -3.36
N ALA A 117 -19.10 -27.20 -4.38
CA ALA A 117 -19.24 -27.79 -5.71
C ALA A 117 -18.84 -29.27 -5.73
N ALA A 118 -17.98 -29.69 -4.83
CA ALA A 118 -17.62 -31.10 -4.61
C ALA A 118 -18.57 -31.83 -3.64
N GLY A 119 -19.64 -31.16 -3.14
CA GLY A 119 -20.59 -31.73 -2.19
C GLY A 119 -20.09 -31.72 -0.73
N GLU A 120 -19.03 -31.00 -0.42
CA GLU A 120 -18.55 -30.83 0.95
C GLU A 120 -19.44 -29.85 1.72
N PRO A 121 -19.63 -30.02 3.05
CA PRO A 121 -20.25 -28.99 3.88
C PRO A 121 -19.37 -27.72 3.86
N LEU A 122 -20.00 -26.55 3.96
CA LEU A 122 -19.25 -25.28 3.99
C LEU A 122 -18.25 -25.24 5.15
N TYR A 123 -18.61 -25.79 6.29
CA TYR A 123 -17.73 -25.86 7.46
C TYR A 123 -17.65 -27.28 8.04
N SER A 124 -16.44 -27.75 8.23
CA SER A 124 -16.08 -28.93 9.00
C SER A 124 -15.11 -28.53 10.12
N PRO A 125 -15.08 -29.24 11.26
CA PRO A 125 -14.09 -28.98 12.30
C PRO A 125 -12.68 -29.23 11.78
N TRP A 126 -11.70 -28.55 12.36
CA TRP A 126 -10.29 -28.77 12.06
C TRP A 126 -9.90 -30.24 12.34
N ASP A 127 -9.35 -30.87 11.34
CA ASP A 127 -8.80 -32.24 11.39
C ASP A 127 -7.26 -32.14 11.46
N GLU A 128 -6.70 -32.55 12.61
CA GLU A 128 -5.26 -32.45 12.84
C GLU A 128 -4.47 -33.48 12.03
N GLU A 129 -5.06 -34.60 11.63
CA GLU A 129 -4.41 -35.62 10.79
C GLU A 129 -4.31 -35.14 9.34
N HIS A 130 -5.41 -34.67 8.77
CA HIS A 130 -5.49 -34.24 7.38
C HIS A 130 -5.11 -32.75 7.17
N LYS A 131 -4.87 -31.99 8.25
CA LYS A 131 -4.54 -30.56 8.25
C LYS A 131 -5.53 -29.72 7.43
N LYS A 132 -6.83 -29.96 7.63
CA LYS A 132 -7.92 -29.28 6.94
C LYS A 132 -9.12 -29.06 7.87
N GLY A 133 -9.89 -28.03 7.57
CA GLY A 133 -11.12 -27.70 8.28
C GLY A 133 -11.44 -26.21 8.21
N GLY A 134 -12.68 -25.86 8.38
CA GLY A 134 -13.16 -24.48 8.26
C GLY A 134 -13.32 -23.77 9.59
N TYR A 135 -13.35 -24.50 10.72
CA TYR A 135 -13.40 -23.91 12.06
C TYR A 135 -12.67 -24.76 13.09
N MET A 136 -12.35 -24.14 14.22
CA MET A 136 -11.73 -24.80 15.35
C MET A 136 -12.30 -24.28 16.67
N ASP A 137 -12.69 -25.20 17.56
CA ASP A 137 -13.06 -24.89 18.94
C ASP A 137 -11.80 -24.98 19.82
N LEU A 138 -11.41 -23.88 20.42
CA LEU A 138 -10.20 -23.78 21.23
C LEU A 138 -10.50 -24.06 22.71
N PRO A 139 -9.56 -24.68 23.47
CA PRO A 139 -9.73 -24.97 24.88
C PRO A 139 -10.02 -23.75 25.75
N CYS A 140 -9.62 -22.56 25.32
CA CYS A 140 -9.89 -21.28 26.00
C CYS A 140 -11.34 -20.80 25.87
N GLY A 141 -12.23 -21.55 25.20
CA GLY A 141 -13.66 -21.24 25.08
C GLY A 141 -13.99 -20.30 23.91
N VAL A 142 -13.21 -20.32 22.83
CA VAL A 142 -13.46 -19.53 21.62
C VAL A 142 -13.54 -20.46 20.41
N ARG A 143 -14.59 -20.27 19.59
CA ARG A 143 -14.68 -20.85 18.24
C ARG A 143 -14.07 -19.87 17.25
N VAL A 144 -13.11 -20.32 16.43
CA VAL A 144 -12.55 -19.52 15.33
C VAL A 144 -12.98 -20.16 14.02
N ILE A 145 -13.59 -19.35 13.16
CA ILE A 145 -14.08 -19.73 11.83
C ILE A 145 -13.23 -19.03 10.77
N GLY A 146 -12.81 -19.75 9.75
CA GLY A 146 -12.08 -19.20 8.61
C GLY A 146 -12.99 -18.86 7.44
N SER A 147 -12.44 -18.13 6.48
CA SER A 147 -13.05 -17.86 5.18
C SER A 147 -12.01 -18.03 4.07
N ALA A 148 -12.46 -18.02 2.82
CA ALA A 148 -11.58 -17.88 1.66
C ALA A 148 -11.54 -16.41 1.21
N TRP A 149 -10.61 -16.09 0.31
CA TRP A 149 -10.68 -14.85 -0.44
C TRP A 149 -11.76 -14.94 -1.53
N TYR A 150 -12.75 -14.06 -1.47
CA TYR A 150 -13.91 -14.09 -2.38
C TYR A 150 -13.92 -12.99 -3.44
N GLY A 151 -13.11 -11.95 -3.31
CA GLY A 151 -13.13 -10.81 -4.22
C GLY A 151 -14.53 -10.22 -4.39
N ALA A 152 -14.97 -10.05 -5.63
CA ALA A 152 -16.29 -9.48 -5.94
C ALA A 152 -17.49 -10.36 -5.47
N ALA A 153 -17.26 -11.62 -5.12
CA ALA A 153 -18.30 -12.51 -4.60
C ALA A 153 -18.49 -12.41 -3.08
N ALA A 154 -17.80 -11.50 -2.39
CA ALA A 154 -17.77 -11.42 -0.94
C ALA A 154 -19.16 -11.26 -0.30
N ALA A 155 -20.03 -10.41 -0.84
CA ALA A 155 -21.39 -10.22 -0.31
C ALA A 155 -22.20 -11.53 -0.33
N ARG A 156 -22.13 -12.29 -1.45
CA ARG A 156 -22.79 -13.59 -1.56
C ARG A 156 -22.19 -14.62 -0.61
N ALA A 157 -20.87 -14.61 -0.44
CA ALA A 157 -20.21 -15.50 0.49
C ALA A 157 -20.64 -15.26 1.94
N ILE A 158 -20.82 -13.99 2.33
CA ILE A 158 -21.33 -13.61 3.65
C ILE A 158 -22.72 -14.24 3.92
N GLU A 159 -23.63 -14.21 2.95
CA GLU A 159 -24.95 -14.85 3.10
C GLU A 159 -24.82 -16.37 3.35
N GLN A 160 -23.93 -17.03 2.60
CA GLN A 160 -23.68 -18.47 2.75
C GLN A 160 -23.04 -18.80 4.11
N ILE A 161 -22.08 -18.01 4.54
CA ILE A 161 -21.40 -18.16 5.84
C ILE A 161 -22.40 -17.94 6.97
N ALA A 162 -23.20 -16.87 6.92
CA ALA A 162 -24.23 -16.56 7.90
C ALA A 162 -25.30 -17.68 8.02
N ALA A 163 -25.66 -18.30 6.90
CA ALA A 163 -26.59 -19.44 6.90
C ALA A 163 -25.94 -20.72 7.49
N ALA A 164 -24.64 -20.91 7.31
CA ALA A 164 -23.95 -22.11 7.76
C ALA A 164 -23.60 -22.08 9.28
N ILE A 165 -23.24 -20.94 9.85
CA ILE A 165 -22.83 -20.81 11.26
C ILE A 165 -23.85 -21.42 12.23
N PRO A 166 -25.16 -21.12 12.14
CA PRO A 166 -26.16 -21.70 13.07
C PRO A 166 -26.35 -23.21 12.93
N THR A 167 -25.86 -23.82 11.85
CA THR A 167 -25.95 -25.28 11.62
C THR A 167 -24.77 -26.05 12.23
N LEU A 168 -23.77 -25.34 12.73
CA LEU A 168 -22.62 -25.97 13.38
C LEU A 168 -23.03 -26.66 14.69
N PRO A 169 -22.34 -27.72 15.11
CA PRO A 169 -22.56 -28.34 16.43
C PRO A 169 -22.44 -27.30 17.54
N PRO A 170 -23.17 -27.52 18.68
CA PRO A 170 -22.97 -26.69 19.85
C PRO A 170 -21.50 -26.60 20.24
N GLY A 171 -21.05 -25.41 20.59
CA GLY A 171 -19.64 -25.13 20.87
C GLY A 171 -19.46 -23.99 21.88
N PRO A 172 -18.27 -23.38 21.88
CA PRO A 172 -17.98 -22.22 22.73
C PRO A 172 -18.97 -21.06 22.54
N GLU A 173 -19.14 -20.25 23.58
CA GLU A 173 -20.05 -19.09 23.57
C GLU A 173 -19.56 -17.95 22.68
N THR A 174 -18.24 -17.81 22.50
CA THR A 174 -17.65 -16.73 21.68
C THR A 174 -17.21 -17.24 20.31
N THR A 175 -17.70 -16.60 19.27
CA THR A 175 -17.36 -16.90 17.88
C THR A 175 -16.56 -15.77 17.25
N VAL A 176 -15.36 -16.09 16.77
CA VAL A 176 -14.48 -15.23 15.96
C VAL A 176 -14.55 -15.69 14.52
N LEU A 177 -14.86 -14.79 13.58
CA LEU A 177 -14.78 -15.06 12.14
C LEU A 177 -13.63 -14.26 11.53
N MET A 178 -12.71 -14.92 10.87
CA MET A 178 -11.69 -14.27 10.03
C MET A 178 -12.22 -14.07 8.60
N PHE A 179 -12.12 -12.85 8.07
CA PHE A 179 -12.59 -12.52 6.73
C PHE A 179 -11.71 -11.45 6.08
N HIS A 180 -11.08 -11.77 4.95
CA HIS A 180 -10.17 -10.83 4.30
C HIS A 180 -10.90 -10.00 3.25
N HIS A 181 -11.34 -8.80 3.62
CA HIS A 181 -12.03 -7.87 2.70
C HIS A 181 -12.09 -6.45 3.27
N GLY A 182 -12.23 -5.46 2.36
CA GLY A 182 -12.33 -4.05 2.73
C GLY A 182 -13.77 -3.61 3.02
N LEU A 183 -13.91 -2.62 3.91
CA LEU A 183 -15.16 -1.95 4.23
C LEU A 183 -15.23 -0.58 3.55
N GLU A 184 -16.40 -0.20 3.01
CA GLU A 184 -16.64 1.08 2.35
C GLU A 184 -16.38 2.26 3.29
N GLY A 185 -15.89 3.38 2.72
CA GLY A 185 -15.60 4.60 3.47
C GLY A 185 -14.24 4.64 4.18
N GLN A 186 -13.50 3.52 4.27
CA GLN A 186 -12.23 3.49 4.98
C GLN A 186 -11.06 4.08 4.17
N ILE A 187 -11.09 3.91 2.84
CA ILE A 187 -10.13 4.52 1.90
C ILE A 187 -10.88 5.12 0.72
N ALA A 188 -10.55 6.36 0.36
CA ALA A 188 -11.29 7.18 -0.60
C ALA A 188 -11.35 6.64 -2.05
N ARG A 189 -10.54 5.68 -2.45
CA ARG A 189 -10.44 5.17 -3.83
C ARG A 189 -10.55 3.64 -3.92
N TYR A 190 -11.08 2.99 -2.89
CA TYR A 190 -11.26 1.55 -2.91
C TYR A 190 -12.62 1.20 -3.52
N SER A 191 -12.60 0.59 -4.71
CA SER A 191 -13.80 0.07 -5.37
C SER A 191 -14.03 -1.41 -5.00
N GLY A 192 -15.29 -1.80 -4.77
CA GLY A 192 -15.65 -3.18 -4.44
C GLY A 192 -15.59 -3.51 -2.95
N ALA A 193 -15.45 -2.49 -2.08
CA ALA A 193 -15.60 -2.66 -0.63
C ALA A 193 -17.03 -3.07 -0.25
N LEU A 194 -17.14 -3.85 0.83
CA LEU A 194 -18.42 -4.20 1.41
C LEU A 194 -19.02 -3.01 2.15
N ARG A 195 -20.34 -2.86 2.06
CA ARG A 195 -21.08 -1.94 2.94
C ARG A 195 -21.26 -2.57 4.31
N TYR A 196 -21.23 -1.76 5.36
CA TYR A 196 -21.45 -2.27 6.71
C TYR A 196 -22.72 -3.11 6.86
N ALA A 197 -23.81 -2.71 6.20
CA ALA A 197 -25.07 -3.45 6.23
C ALA A 197 -24.95 -4.89 5.66
N GLU A 198 -24.01 -5.14 4.75
CA GLU A 198 -23.77 -6.48 4.20
C GLU A 198 -23.06 -7.42 5.20
N LEU A 199 -22.46 -6.88 6.28
CA LEU A 199 -21.87 -7.66 7.34
C LEU A 199 -22.88 -8.11 8.41
N LEU A 200 -24.03 -7.42 8.54
CA LEU A 200 -25.01 -7.67 9.61
C LEU A 200 -25.56 -9.11 9.65
N PRO A 201 -25.71 -9.84 8.53
CA PRO A 201 -26.06 -11.26 8.58
C PRO A 201 -25.10 -12.12 9.41
N LEU A 202 -23.81 -11.80 9.41
CA LEU A 202 -22.80 -12.50 10.24
C LEU A 202 -23.02 -12.24 11.72
N LYS A 203 -23.33 -11.00 12.10
CA LYS A 203 -23.65 -10.62 13.48
C LYS A 203 -24.90 -11.35 13.97
N ALA A 204 -25.93 -11.38 13.12
CA ALA A 204 -27.16 -12.10 13.40
C ALA A 204 -26.98 -13.62 13.53
N ALA A 205 -25.99 -14.18 12.83
CA ALA A 205 -25.60 -15.58 12.91
C ALA A 205 -24.78 -15.93 14.16
N GLY A 206 -24.43 -14.97 15.01
CA GLY A 206 -23.71 -15.17 16.27
C GLY A 206 -22.20 -14.94 16.17
N VAL A 207 -21.71 -14.14 15.22
CA VAL A 207 -20.31 -13.70 15.22
C VAL A 207 -20.12 -12.55 16.20
N ASP A 208 -19.32 -12.77 17.24
CA ASP A 208 -19.02 -11.78 18.29
C ASP A 208 -17.82 -10.89 17.92
N TYR A 209 -16.89 -11.41 17.13
CA TYR A 209 -15.69 -10.71 16.66
C TYR A 209 -15.45 -11.02 15.19
N LEU A 210 -15.61 -10.02 14.33
CA LEU A 210 -15.25 -10.13 12.91
C LEU A 210 -13.84 -9.57 12.71
N ALA A 211 -12.89 -10.47 12.47
CA ALA A 211 -11.49 -10.15 12.20
C ALA A 211 -11.29 -9.89 10.72
N LEU A 212 -11.10 -8.63 10.34
CA LEU A 212 -10.84 -8.21 8.97
C LEU A 212 -9.35 -8.01 8.68
N GLY A 213 -8.99 -8.03 7.40
CA GLY A 213 -7.75 -7.60 6.79
C GLY A 213 -8.04 -6.85 5.48
N HIS A 214 -7.02 -6.71 4.61
CA HIS A 214 -7.07 -6.11 3.28
C HIS A 214 -6.94 -4.59 3.23
N ILE A 215 -7.41 -3.87 4.22
CA ILE A 215 -7.25 -2.42 4.30
C ILE A 215 -6.11 -2.11 5.27
N HIS A 216 -5.02 -1.52 4.78
CA HIS A 216 -3.80 -1.26 5.56
C HIS A 216 -3.95 -0.18 6.63
N LYS A 217 -5.13 0.46 6.72
CA LYS A 217 -5.50 1.45 7.72
C LYS A 217 -6.35 0.79 8.82
N ASN A 218 -5.99 1.02 10.08
CA ASN A 218 -6.81 0.55 11.20
C ASN A 218 -8.19 1.19 11.24
N TYR A 219 -9.20 0.38 11.52
CA TYR A 219 -10.55 0.82 11.89
C TYR A 219 -11.28 -0.25 12.71
N SER A 220 -12.35 0.17 13.38
CA SER A 220 -13.30 -0.72 14.04
C SER A 220 -14.71 -0.13 13.94
N GLU A 221 -15.73 -1.00 13.82
CA GLU A 221 -17.12 -0.61 13.69
C GLU A 221 -17.98 -1.34 14.70
N ASP A 222 -18.84 -0.61 15.39
CA ASP A 222 -19.87 -1.10 16.35
C ASP A 222 -19.37 -2.10 17.40
N GLY A 223 -18.07 -2.07 17.71
CA GLY A 223 -17.48 -2.91 18.75
C GLY A 223 -17.41 -4.41 18.46
N TRP A 224 -17.62 -4.82 17.19
CA TRP A 224 -17.54 -6.22 16.78
C TRP A 224 -16.78 -6.45 15.47
N VAL A 225 -16.60 -5.43 14.62
CA VAL A 225 -15.78 -5.47 13.40
C VAL A 225 -14.45 -4.80 13.69
N PHE A 226 -13.34 -5.48 13.40
CA PHE A 226 -12.00 -4.99 13.70
C PHE A 226 -11.04 -5.26 12.53
N ASN A 227 -10.36 -4.23 12.07
CA ASN A 227 -9.27 -4.32 11.10
C ASN A 227 -8.03 -3.65 11.68
N PRO A 228 -6.93 -4.37 11.91
CA PRO A 228 -5.73 -3.81 12.56
C PRO A 228 -4.97 -2.85 11.64
N GLY A 229 -5.18 -2.93 10.33
CA GLY A 229 -4.31 -2.38 9.31
C GLY A 229 -3.11 -3.28 9.05
N SER A 230 -2.24 -2.86 8.15
CA SER A 230 -1.01 -3.59 7.85
C SER A 230 -0.03 -3.55 9.02
N LEU A 231 0.81 -4.57 9.10
CA LEU A 231 1.83 -4.62 10.15
C LEU A 231 2.93 -3.57 9.93
N GLU A 232 3.29 -3.34 8.69
CA GLU A 232 4.23 -2.30 8.24
C GLU A 232 3.65 -1.54 7.03
N ALA A 233 4.10 -0.32 6.76
CA ALA A 233 3.56 0.46 5.65
C ALA A 233 4.10 -0.03 4.30
N ASN A 234 3.23 -0.23 3.32
CA ASN A 234 3.64 -0.64 1.98
C ASN A 234 4.10 0.55 1.11
N ASN A 235 3.73 1.77 1.47
CA ASN A 235 4.13 2.97 0.74
C ASN A 235 4.15 4.21 1.64
N VAL A 236 4.68 5.32 1.15
CA VAL A 236 4.80 6.57 1.91
C VAL A 236 3.44 7.21 2.23
N GLU A 237 2.41 6.94 1.43
CA GLU A 237 1.07 7.49 1.66
C GLU A 237 0.43 6.83 2.89
N GLU A 238 0.72 5.56 3.11
CA GLU A 238 0.31 4.82 4.30
C GLU A 238 1.04 5.24 5.57
N GLY A 239 2.11 6.01 5.46
CA GLY A 239 2.83 6.56 6.62
C GLY A 239 1.95 7.32 7.60
N SER A 240 0.85 7.92 7.13
CA SER A 240 -0.15 8.61 7.94
C SER A 240 -1.25 7.70 8.50
N PHE A 241 -1.32 6.45 8.08
CA PHE A 241 -2.36 5.53 8.54
C PHE A 241 -2.06 5.03 9.96
N LYS A 242 -3.08 5.04 10.79
CA LYS A 242 -3.04 4.31 12.04
C LYS A 242 -3.08 2.82 11.69
N ARG A 243 -2.17 2.02 12.23
CA ARG A 243 -2.05 0.58 12.00
C ARG A 243 -1.38 -0.08 13.20
N GLY A 244 -1.51 -1.37 13.32
CA GLY A 244 -0.94 -2.12 14.42
C GLY A 244 -1.36 -3.58 14.46
N VAL A 245 -1.49 -4.11 15.67
CA VAL A 245 -2.04 -5.42 15.96
C VAL A 245 -3.09 -5.27 17.04
N TYR A 246 -4.17 -6.04 17.01
CA TYR A 246 -5.13 -6.04 18.11
C TYR A 246 -4.75 -7.09 19.15
N LEU A 247 -4.56 -6.66 20.40
CA LEU A 247 -4.59 -7.54 21.57
C LEU A 247 -6.03 -7.60 22.07
N VAL A 248 -6.61 -8.78 22.08
CA VAL A 248 -8.04 -8.98 22.30
C VAL A 248 -8.27 -9.80 23.54
N ASP A 249 -9.04 -9.27 24.49
CA ASP A 249 -9.53 -9.96 25.66
C ASP A 249 -10.98 -10.39 25.46
N VAL A 250 -11.27 -11.67 25.64
CA VAL A 250 -12.62 -12.24 25.66
C VAL A 250 -13.01 -12.52 27.11
N LYS A 251 -14.06 -11.85 27.59
CA LYS A 251 -14.56 -11.95 28.93
C LYS A 251 -16.07 -12.25 28.95
N ALA A 252 -16.62 -12.55 30.11
CA ALA A 252 -18.05 -12.78 30.25
C ALA A 252 -18.91 -11.56 29.89
N ASP A 253 -18.36 -10.36 29.98
CA ASP A 253 -19.01 -9.09 29.63
C ASP A 253 -18.82 -8.67 28.19
N GLY A 254 -18.13 -9.50 27.36
CA GLY A 254 -17.92 -9.27 25.94
C GLY A 254 -16.46 -9.27 25.49
N VAL A 255 -16.22 -8.79 24.28
CA VAL A 255 -14.92 -8.76 23.64
C VAL A 255 -14.35 -7.34 23.70
N LYS A 256 -13.11 -7.20 24.14
CA LYS A 256 -12.39 -5.93 24.18
C LYS A 256 -11.11 -6.04 23.35
N ALA A 257 -11.00 -5.25 22.29
CA ALA A 257 -9.83 -5.17 21.41
C ALA A 257 -9.06 -3.87 21.66
N GLU A 258 -7.76 -3.97 21.87
CA GLU A 258 -6.85 -2.83 22.04
C GLU A 258 -5.79 -2.83 20.94
N LEU A 259 -5.71 -1.74 20.17
CA LEU A 259 -4.71 -1.59 19.12
C LEU A 259 -3.32 -1.33 19.73
N LYS A 260 -2.39 -2.22 19.48
CA LYS A 260 -1.00 -2.12 19.90
C LYS A 260 -0.14 -1.68 18.71
N GLN A 261 0.67 -0.62 18.93
CA GLN A 261 1.47 0.01 17.89
C GLN A 261 2.96 0.10 18.25
N ASN A 262 3.32 -0.23 19.49
CA ASN A 262 4.70 -0.12 19.98
C ASN A 262 5.50 -1.39 19.67
N TYR A 263 5.72 -1.65 18.39
CA TYR A 263 6.66 -2.64 17.88
C TYR A 263 7.49 -2.00 16.76
N ARG A 264 8.53 -2.69 16.31
CA ARG A 264 9.47 -2.16 15.32
C ARG A 264 8.77 -1.86 14.00
N GLN A 265 8.77 -0.59 13.61
CA GLN A 265 8.30 -0.08 12.32
C GLN A 265 9.32 0.93 11.80
N ARG A 266 9.50 1.01 10.48
CA ARG A 266 10.37 2.03 9.89
C ARG A 266 9.65 3.38 9.85
N PRO A 267 10.26 4.45 10.37
CA PRO A 267 9.66 5.78 10.30
C PRO A 267 9.47 6.24 8.86
N ILE A 268 8.34 6.86 8.59
CA ILE A 268 8.05 7.52 7.31
C ILE A 268 7.86 9.01 7.59
N VAL A 269 8.64 9.85 6.90
CA VAL A 269 8.61 11.31 7.05
C VAL A 269 8.18 11.92 5.72
N ARG A 270 7.13 12.75 5.73
CA ARG A 270 6.67 13.47 4.54
C ARG A 270 6.88 14.96 4.76
N LEU A 271 7.60 15.58 3.82
CA LEU A 271 7.94 17.00 3.81
C LEU A 271 7.36 17.65 2.57
N GLN A 272 7.08 18.94 2.65
CA GLN A 272 6.60 19.73 1.53
C GLN A 272 7.31 21.09 1.49
N VAL A 273 7.76 21.47 0.30
CA VAL A 273 8.25 22.80 -0.04
C VAL A 273 7.27 23.41 -1.03
N LYS A 274 6.90 24.66 -0.80
CA LYS A 274 6.01 25.41 -1.69
C LYS A 274 6.79 26.55 -2.33
N THR A 275 6.68 26.69 -3.64
CA THR A 275 7.28 27.76 -4.44
C THR A 275 6.20 28.71 -4.92
N THR A 276 6.57 29.97 -5.19
CA THR A 276 5.65 31.08 -5.53
C THR A 276 5.79 31.57 -6.97
N GLY A 277 6.89 31.15 -7.66
CA GLY A 277 7.17 31.50 -9.04
C GLY A 277 8.31 32.52 -9.24
N ASP A 278 8.89 33.02 -8.14
CA ASP A 278 10.01 33.97 -8.18
C ASP A 278 11.37 33.29 -7.88
N GLU A 279 11.32 32.03 -7.42
CA GLU A 279 12.51 31.28 -7.02
C GLU A 279 13.33 30.86 -8.23
N SER A 280 14.66 30.96 -8.09
CA SER A 280 15.64 30.37 -8.99
C SER A 280 15.85 28.88 -8.67
N GLU A 281 16.56 28.15 -9.53
CA GLU A 281 16.96 26.76 -9.27
C GLU A 281 17.72 26.63 -7.93
N THR A 282 18.66 27.52 -7.67
CA THR A 282 19.44 27.55 -6.42
C THR A 282 18.59 27.83 -5.19
N ASP A 283 17.56 28.64 -5.32
CA ASP A 283 16.62 28.88 -4.22
C ASP A 283 15.83 27.63 -3.90
N VAL A 284 15.32 26.92 -4.91
CA VAL A 284 14.59 25.66 -4.74
C VAL A 284 15.47 24.60 -4.07
N VAL A 285 16.72 24.45 -4.48
CA VAL A 285 17.70 23.54 -3.85
C VAL A 285 17.93 23.93 -2.39
N SER A 286 18.10 25.22 -2.10
CA SER A 286 18.30 25.73 -0.75
C SER A 286 17.06 25.48 0.14
N MET A 287 15.86 25.75 -0.37
CA MET A 287 14.60 25.50 0.35
C MET A 287 14.39 24.01 0.65
N ALA A 288 14.69 23.12 -0.31
CA ALA A 288 14.60 21.68 -0.13
C ALA A 288 15.58 21.18 0.94
N THR A 289 16.82 21.69 0.90
CA THR A 289 17.86 21.36 1.87
C THR A 289 17.50 21.85 3.27
N ALA A 290 17.01 23.09 3.38
CA ALA A 290 16.55 23.68 4.63
C ALA A 290 15.38 22.87 5.24
N ALA A 291 14.39 22.47 4.43
CA ALA A 291 13.26 21.68 4.90
C ALA A 291 13.68 20.34 5.53
N VAL A 292 14.67 19.66 4.95
CA VAL A 292 15.22 18.42 5.52
C VAL A 292 16.02 18.72 6.80
N ALA A 293 16.86 19.76 6.80
CA ALA A 293 17.66 20.14 7.98
C ALA A 293 16.77 20.56 9.16
N GLU A 294 15.70 21.32 8.90
CA GLU A 294 14.71 21.72 9.92
C GLU A 294 13.97 20.50 10.48
N ALA A 295 13.60 19.53 9.64
CA ALA A 295 12.96 18.29 10.09
C ALA A 295 13.89 17.48 11.01
N ILE A 296 15.19 17.45 10.73
CA ILE A 296 16.22 16.82 11.59
C ILE A 296 16.32 17.59 12.91
N ALA A 297 16.48 18.92 12.85
CA ALA A 297 16.60 19.75 14.05
C ALA A 297 15.35 19.68 14.95
N ALA A 298 14.17 19.56 14.35
CA ALA A 298 12.90 19.39 15.06
C ALA A 298 12.62 17.97 15.55
N GLN A 299 13.57 17.03 15.39
CA GLN A 299 13.43 15.59 15.74
C GLN A 299 12.25 14.89 15.04
N LYS A 300 11.76 15.44 13.93
CA LYS A 300 10.76 14.80 13.07
C LYS A 300 11.37 13.75 12.13
N LEU A 301 12.62 13.97 11.75
CA LEU A 301 13.44 13.08 10.98
C LEU A 301 14.66 12.72 11.82
N ILE A 302 14.83 11.43 12.10
CA ILE A 302 15.94 10.90 12.91
C ILE A 302 16.81 10.06 11.98
N PRO A 303 17.99 10.58 11.55
CA PRO A 303 18.85 9.93 10.57
C PRO A 303 19.27 8.51 10.96
N GLU A 304 19.55 8.28 12.24
CA GLU A 304 20.01 6.98 12.78
C GLU A 304 18.96 5.87 12.60
N GLN A 305 17.70 6.22 12.46
CA GLN A 305 16.61 5.28 12.20
C GLN A 305 16.49 4.91 10.71
N GLN A 306 17.28 5.55 9.85
CA GLN A 306 17.24 5.35 8.40
C GLN A 306 15.80 5.39 7.85
N PRO A 307 15.08 6.53 8.01
CA PRO A 307 13.67 6.61 7.65
C PRO A 307 13.44 6.47 6.14
N ILE A 308 12.17 6.29 5.75
CA ILE A 308 11.72 6.58 4.40
C ILE A 308 11.27 8.03 4.37
N VAL A 309 11.83 8.83 3.45
CA VAL A 309 11.51 10.26 3.33
C VAL A 309 10.87 10.54 1.97
N GLU A 310 9.73 11.22 1.96
CA GLU A 310 9.17 11.85 0.76
C GLU A 310 9.26 13.36 0.91
N LEU A 311 9.93 14.02 -0.02
CA LEU A 311 9.86 15.48 -0.16
C LEU A 311 9.09 15.82 -1.43
N ARG A 312 8.01 16.61 -1.29
CA ARG A 312 7.27 17.17 -2.44
C ARG A 312 7.59 18.65 -2.57
N ILE A 313 8.03 19.05 -3.75
CA ILE A 313 8.18 20.46 -4.14
C ILE A 313 7.00 20.79 -5.05
N VAL A 314 6.18 21.75 -4.67
CA VAL A 314 4.94 22.07 -5.37
C VAL A 314 4.81 23.58 -5.58
N GLY A 315 4.25 24.00 -6.69
CA GLY A 315 3.97 25.40 -7.00
C GLY A 315 4.55 25.86 -8.33
N GLN A 316 4.73 27.17 -8.48
CA GLN A 316 5.29 27.77 -9.67
C GLN A 316 6.78 28.09 -9.47
N VAL A 317 7.55 28.10 -10.54
CA VAL A 317 8.98 28.47 -10.55
C VAL A 317 9.25 29.48 -11.64
N GLY A 318 10.27 30.34 -11.44
CA GLY A 318 10.70 31.37 -12.37
C GLY A 318 11.73 30.92 -13.39
N PHE A 319 11.98 29.60 -13.50
CA PHE A 319 12.99 29.01 -14.39
C PHE A 319 12.39 27.78 -15.12
N ASP A 320 13.06 27.32 -16.16
CA ASP A 320 12.69 26.07 -16.84
C ASP A 320 12.91 24.89 -15.89
N ARG A 321 11.84 24.17 -15.53
CA ARG A 321 11.90 23.02 -14.62
C ARG A 321 12.90 21.94 -15.01
N LEU A 322 13.31 21.90 -16.29
CA LEU A 322 14.34 20.98 -16.81
C LEU A 322 15.77 21.39 -16.38
N GLU A 323 15.96 22.64 -15.90
CA GLU A 323 17.24 23.10 -15.37
C GLU A 323 17.54 22.48 -13.99
N LEU A 324 16.50 22.12 -13.23
CA LEU A 324 16.66 21.49 -11.92
C LEU A 324 17.16 20.03 -12.05
N ASP A 325 18.39 19.76 -11.62
CA ASP A 325 18.91 18.39 -11.52
C ASP A 325 18.29 17.66 -10.34
N THR A 326 17.09 17.14 -10.58
CA THR A 326 16.33 16.40 -9.55
C THR A 326 17.04 15.14 -9.06
N LYS A 327 17.89 14.53 -9.89
CA LYS A 327 18.64 13.31 -9.50
C LYS A 327 19.76 13.65 -8.52
N GLN A 328 20.51 14.72 -8.81
CA GLN A 328 21.55 15.15 -7.89
C GLN A 328 20.95 15.67 -6.59
N LEU A 329 19.91 16.50 -6.66
CA LEU A 329 19.19 16.98 -5.48
C LEU A 329 18.68 15.83 -4.61
N GLN A 330 18.05 14.82 -5.20
CA GLN A 330 17.58 13.64 -4.45
C GLN A 330 18.71 12.93 -3.73
N LYS A 331 19.86 12.75 -4.37
CA LYS A 331 21.04 12.09 -3.80
C LYS A 331 21.62 12.89 -2.63
N ASP A 332 21.70 14.22 -2.77
CA ASP A 332 22.22 15.10 -1.73
C ASP A 332 21.31 15.10 -0.49
N LEU A 333 19.99 15.18 -0.71
CA LEU A 333 19.00 15.12 0.35
C LEU A 333 18.94 13.75 1.02
N GLN A 334 19.14 12.65 0.28
CA GLN A 334 19.25 11.31 0.84
C GLN A 334 20.50 11.19 1.73
N THR A 335 21.61 11.75 1.29
CA THR A 335 22.86 11.78 2.10
C THR A 335 22.67 12.61 3.37
N LEU A 336 22.07 13.78 3.27
CA LEU A 336 21.81 14.66 4.41
C LEU A 336 20.88 14.00 5.44
N SER A 337 19.82 13.35 4.99
CA SER A 337 18.82 12.72 5.85
C SER A 337 19.21 11.34 6.35
N GLN A 338 20.24 10.70 5.78
CA GLN A 338 20.59 9.28 5.95
C GLN A 338 19.39 8.35 5.72
N ALA A 339 18.43 8.78 4.89
CA ALA A 339 17.24 8.00 4.61
C ALA A 339 17.61 6.69 3.89
N LEU A 340 17.00 5.59 4.31
CA LEU A 340 17.09 4.32 3.56
C LEU A 340 16.56 4.52 2.14
N ILE A 341 15.44 5.23 2.04
CA ILE A 341 14.78 5.55 0.78
C ILE A 341 14.41 7.03 0.83
N PHE A 342 14.85 7.80 -0.17
CA PHE A 342 14.45 9.19 -0.36
C PHE A 342 13.68 9.33 -1.67
N LEU A 343 12.46 9.83 -1.60
CA LEU A 343 11.57 10.07 -2.73
C LEU A 343 11.42 11.57 -2.94
N LEU A 344 11.92 12.09 -4.05
CA LEU A 344 11.73 13.47 -4.44
C LEU A 344 10.61 13.53 -5.49
N LYS A 345 9.55 14.30 -5.21
CA LYS A 345 8.45 14.57 -6.13
C LYS A 345 8.41 16.06 -6.43
N CYS A 346 8.53 16.42 -7.70
CA CYS A 346 8.49 17.80 -8.18
C CYS A 346 7.23 18.00 -9.02
N ASP A 347 6.22 18.62 -8.43
CA ASP A 347 4.97 19.02 -9.08
C ASP A 347 5.06 20.54 -9.34
N LEU A 348 6.01 20.91 -10.21
CA LEU A 348 6.35 22.30 -10.55
C LEU A 348 5.71 22.71 -11.86
N GLU A 349 5.09 23.88 -11.86
CA GLU A 349 4.59 24.56 -13.06
C GLU A 349 5.51 25.75 -13.38
N GLU A 350 5.86 25.90 -14.64
CA GLU A 350 6.55 27.09 -15.09
C GLU A 350 5.56 28.26 -15.04
N ARG A 351 6.01 29.40 -14.49
CA ARG A 351 5.22 30.61 -14.58
C ARG A 351 5.14 30.96 -16.08
N ALA A 352 3.97 30.83 -16.68
CA ALA A 352 3.75 31.26 -18.04
C ALA A 352 4.05 32.76 -18.07
N PHE A 353 5.21 33.14 -18.58
CA PHE A 353 5.46 34.52 -19.00
C PHE A 353 4.50 34.79 -20.17
N ALA A 354 3.27 35.18 -19.83
CA ALA A 354 2.47 35.87 -20.82
C ALA A 354 3.28 37.12 -21.19
N SER A 355 4.04 37.06 -22.26
CA SER A 355 4.57 38.29 -22.87
C SER A 355 3.40 39.23 -23.01
N PRO A 356 3.39 40.43 -22.38
CA PRO A 356 2.31 41.37 -22.54
C PRO A 356 2.19 41.65 -24.03
N LEU A 357 1.18 41.03 -24.66
CA LEU A 357 0.82 41.33 -26.04
C LEU A 357 0.45 42.80 -26.05
N ALA A 358 1.32 43.65 -26.58
CA ALA A 358 1.01 45.05 -26.81
C ALA A 358 -0.29 45.11 -27.62
N GLU A 359 -1.21 46.01 -27.27
CA GLU A 359 -2.59 46.10 -27.82
C GLU A 359 -2.68 46.19 -29.36
N ASN A 360 -1.56 46.14 -30.12
CA ASN A 360 -1.50 46.23 -31.58
C ASN A 360 -0.54 45.19 -32.21
N VAL A 361 -0.41 44.00 -31.70
CA VAL A 361 0.46 42.97 -32.30
C VAL A 361 -0.29 42.25 -33.43
N SER A 362 0.40 42.10 -34.59
CA SER A 362 -0.15 41.37 -35.74
C SER A 362 -0.38 39.88 -35.37
N ARG A 363 -1.33 39.24 -36.05
CA ARG A 363 -1.64 37.80 -35.87
C ARG A 363 -0.39 36.96 -36.05
N ASP A 364 0.46 37.26 -37.05
CA ASP A 364 1.68 36.50 -37.31
C ASP A 364 2.71 36.64 -36.20
N ALA A 365 2.77 37.81 -35.54
CA ALA A 365 3.66 38.02 -34.40
C ALA A 365 3.15 37.23 -33.16
N ILE A 366 1.82 37.12 -32.96
CA ILE A 366 1.24 36.26 -31.89
C ILE A 366 1.57 34.80 -32.13
N GLU A 367 1.37 34.33 -33.36
CA GLU A 367 1.67 32.95 -33.74
C GLU A 367 3.15 32.63 -33.62
N ARG A 368 4.04 33.56 -34.05
CA ARG A 368 5.49 33.41 -33.90
C ARG A 368 5.91 33.29 -32.46
N ASN A 369 5.34 34.13 -31.57
CA ASN A 369 5.64 34.05 -30.15
C ASN A 369 5.14 32.73 -29.53
N ALA A 370 3.95 32.24 -29.91
CA ALA A 370 3.46 30.94 -29.48
C ALA A 370 4.37 29.78 -29.92
N PHE A 371 4.86 29.79 -31.17
CA PHE A 371 5.84 28.81 -31.63
C PHE A 371 7.19 28.96 -30.93
N LEU A 372 7.63 30.19 -30.65
CA LEU A 372 8.86 30.44 -29.91
C LEU A 372 8.80 29.87 -28.50
N ASP A 373 7.70 30.08 -27.78
CA ASP A 373 7.49 29.54 -26.45
C ASP A 373 7.50 28.00 -26.45
N LEU A 374 6.80 27.38 -27.41
CA LEU A 374 6.80 25.93 -27.57
C LEU A 374 8.18 25.34 -27.85
N LEU A 375 8.96 26.00 -28.74
CA LEU A 375 10.27 25.53 -29.14
C LEU A 375 11.36 25.79 -28.10
N THR A 376 11.25 26.86 -27.31
CA THR A 376 12.14 27.13 -26.17
C THR A 376 11.95 26.14 -25.04
N GLY A 377 10.75 25.61 -24.83
CA GLY A 377 10.47 24.55 -23.89
C GLY A 377 10.98 23.16 -24.31
N HIS A 378 11.48 22.99 -25.56
CA HIS A 378 11.95 21.69 -26.05
C HIS A 378 13.48 21.62 -26.17
N ARG A 379 14.09 20.68 -25.44
CA ARG A 379 15.56 20.53 -25.32
C ARG A 379 16.32 20.58 -26.66
N ASP A 380 15.80 19.93 -27.69
CA ASP A 380 16.47 19.77 -28.96
C ASP A 380 16.33 21.01 -29.86
N TYR A 381 15.35 21.86 -29.60
CA TYR A 381 15.03 23.05 -30.41
C TYR A 381 15.36 24.37 -29.74
N LYS A 382 15.56 24.40 -28.39
CA LYS A 382 15.83 25.62 -27.62
C LYS A 382 16.88 26.54 -28.23
N LYS A 383 18.02 25.98 -28.68
CA LYS A 383 19.13 26.77 -29.28
C LYS A 383 18.80 27.38 -30.64
N ARG A 384 17.74 26.91 -31.30
CA ARG A 384 17.30 27.34 -32.62
C ARG A 384 15.84 27.78 -32.65
N ALA A 385 15.29 28.07 -31.48
CA ALA A 385 13.84 28.35 -31.31
C ALA A 385 13.40 29.58 -32.16
N GLU A 386 14.16 30.68 -32.12
CA GLU A 386 13.85 31.88 -32.88
C GLU A 386 13.75 31.68 -34.42
N PRO A 387 14.79 31.12 -35.10
CA PRO A 387 14.67 30.86 -36.51
C PRO A 387 13.63 29.81 -36.88
N LEU A 388 13.43 28.82 -36.04
CA LEU A 388 12.39 27.79 -36.26
C LEU A 388 10.98 28.35 -36.08
N ALA A 389 10.74 29.20 -35.09
CA ALA A 389 9.44 29.85 -34.90
C ALA A 389 9.05 30.71 -36.10
N THR A 390 9.97 31.47 -36.64
CA THR A 390 9.75 32.25 -37.86
C THR A 390 9.46 31.34 -39.06
N ALA A 391 10.24 30.27 -39.21
CA ALA A 391 10.06 29.33 -40.31
C ALA A 391 8.72 28.57 -40.24
N LEU A 392 8.18 28.29 -39.06
CA LEU A 392 6.85 27.67 -38.87
C LEU A 392 5.71 28.60 -39.28
N VAL A 393 5.82 29.91 -39.01
CA VAL A 393 4.86 30.91 -39.50
C VAL A 393 4.91 31.00 -41.03
N ASP A 394 6.13 31.03 -41.63
CA ASP A 394 6.32 31.04 -43.06
C ASP A 394 5.76 29.77 -43.73
N LEU A 395 6.01 28.60 -43.17
CA LEU A 395 5.48 27.31 -43.66
C LEU A 395 3.95 27.32 -43.69
N LYS A 396 3.30 27.79 -42.61
CA LYS A 396 1.86 27.96 -42.54
C LYS A 396 1.36 28.91 -43.64
N THR A 397 2.04 30.03 -43.84
CA THR A 397 1.65 31.01 -44.84
C THR A 397 1.76 30.42 -46.23
N GLN A 398 2.83 29.68 -46.54
CA GLN A 398 3.01 28.98 -47.81
C GLN A 398 1.90 27.92 -48.01
N ARG A 399 1.51 27.18 -46.95
CA ARG A 399 0.39 26.21 -47.02
C ARG A 399 -0.95 26.91 -47.33
N LEU A 400 -1.23 28.02 -46.67
CA LEU A 400 -2.45 28.80 -46.90
C LEU A 400 -2.49 29.46 -48.28
N SER A 401 -1.34 29.78 -48.89
CA SER A 401 -1.24 30.31 -50.24
C SER A 401 -1.32 29.24 -51.35
N GLY A 402 -1.52 27.96 -50.98
CA GLY A 402 -1.76 26.88 -51.94
C GLY A 402 -0.50 26.25 -52.52
N GLN A 403 0.66 26.39 -51.86
CA GLN A 403 1.87 25.68 -52.27
C GLN A 403 1.70 24.16 -52.20
N SER A 404 2.38 23.45 -53.12
CA SER A 404 2.32 21.98 -53.17
C SER A 404 2.99 21.34 -51.94
N ASP A 405 2.56 20.16 -51.61
CA ASP A 405 3.13 19.40 -50.48
C ASP A 405 4.65 19.14 -50.68
N ASP A 406 5.08 18.85 -51.89
CA ASP A 406 6.51 18.66 -52.22
C ASP A 406 7.34 19.91 -51.93
N ALA A 407 6.81 21.10 -52.25
CA ALA A 407 7.51 22.36 -51.96
C ALA A 407 7.60 22.61 -50.44
N LEU A 408 6.58 22.26 -49.69
CA LEU A 408 6.57 22.38 -48.24
C LEU A 408 7.54 21.40 -47.58
N TYR A 409 7.62 20.16 -48.07
CA TYR A 409 8.62 19.18 -47.57
C TYR A 409 10.06 19.64 -47.86
N GLN A 410 10.34 20.17 -49.08
CA GLN A 410 11.65 20.73 -49.39
C GLN A 410 12.02 21.95 -48.54
N TYR A 411 11.03 22.71 -48.09
CA TYR A 411 11.25 23.81 -47.16
C TYR A 411 11.58 23.26 -45.73
N LEU A 412 10.88 22.25 -45.28
CA LEU A 412 11.14 21.60 -43.99
C LEU A 412 12.52 20.92 -43.95
N ASP A 413 12.92 20.21 -44.99
CA ASP A 413 14.24 19.56 -45.09
C ASP A 413 15.42 20.54 -44.93
N LYS A 414 15.22 21.80 -45.34
CA LYS A 414 16.24 22.87 -45.18
C LYS A 414 16.31 23.38 -43.74
N LEU A 415 15.25 23.18 -42.92
CA LEU A 415 15.16 23.66 -41.55
C LEU A 415 15.64 22.64 -40.55
N LEU A 416 15.51 21.35 -40.87
CA LEU A 416 15.91 20.24 -40.00
C LEU A 416 17.41 19.93 -40.24
N PRO A 417 18.18 19.69 -39.18
CA PRO A 417 19.55 19.19 -39.36
C PRO A 417 19.51 17.78 -39.94
N SER A 418 20.36 17.54 -40.94
CA SER A 418 20.64 16.19 -41.44
C SER A 418 21.24 15.28 -40.37
#